data_39670a78bc8aee6ab9c4aaf73586772d
#
_entry.id   39670a78bc8aee6ab9c4aaf73586772d
#
_cell.length_a   1.000
_cell.length_b   1.000
_cell.length_c   1.000
_cell.angle_alpha   90.00
_cell.angle_beta   90.00
_cell.angle_gamma   90.00
#
_symmetry.space_group_name_H-M   'P 1'
#
loop_
_entity.id
_entity.type
_entity.pdbx_description
1 polymer ?
#
loop_
_entity_poly.entity_id
_entity_poly.type
_entity_poly.pdbx_seq_one_letter_code
_entity_poly.pdbx_strand_id
1 'polypeptide(L)'
;MAATANAREVIGEATLGELEGTLRGRLVRPSDPDYDQARLVWNAAHDRRPALIIRCAGTADVMRAVEFARSEGLQLAVRSGAHSVAGFSTCDGGVVIDISSMKGIRVDPIARRAVAQAGLTWAEFDHETQAFGLAVTGGLVSSTGIAGFTLGGGIGWLLREYGLTCDSLLS
;
A
#
# COMPACT_ATOMS: atom_id res chain seq x y z
N MET A 1 -25.66 17.02 0.36
CA MET A 1 -24.74 16.79 -0.77
C MET A 1 -24.07 18.10 -1.17
N ALA A 2 -23.07 18.55 -0.46
CA ALA A 2 -22.26 19.71 -0.84
C ALA A 2 -21.04 19.80 0.08
N ALA A 3 -20.05 18.94 -0.09
CA ALA A 3 -18.77 19.04 0.65
C ALA A 3 -17.55 18.48 -0.11
N THR A 4 -17.68 18.17 -1.42
CA THR A 4 -16.60 17.50 -2.18
C THR A 4 -15.86 18.39 -3.18
N ALA A 5 -16.18 19.68 -3.26
CA ALA A 5 -15.59 20.58 -4.25
C ALA A 5 -14.34 21.36 -3.80
N ASN A 6 -14.02 21.40 -2.50
CA ASN A 6 -13.04 22.38 -1.96
C ASN A 6 -11.71 21.80 -1.42
N ALA A 7 -11.48 20.51 -1.40
CA ALA A 7 -10.19 19.97 -0.91
C ALA A 7 -9.03 20.18 -1.90
N ARG A 8 -9.31 20.55 -3.14
CA ARG A 8 -8.31 20.80 -4.19
C ARG A 8 -7.56 22.14 -4.08
N GLU A 9 -8.11 23.10 -3.35
CA GLU A 9 -7.57 24.48 -3.28
C GLU A 9 -6.80 24.82 -2.01
N VAL A 10 -6.63 23.89 -1.06
CA VAL A 10 -6.26 24.25 0.31
C VAL A 10 -4.81 23.91 0.70
N ILE A 11 -4.12 23.03 -0.04
CA ILE A 11 -2.73 22.70 0.35
C ILE A 11 -1.78 23.65 -0.37
N GLY A 12 -1.15 24.55 0.40
CA GLY A 12 -0.20 25.53 -0.14
C GLY A 12 1.04 24.89 -0.74
N GLU A 13 1.57 25.45 -1.84
CA GLU A 13 2.80 24.95 -2.49
C GLU A 13 4.01 24.89 -1.53
N ALA A 14 4.10 25.83 -0.57
CA ALA A 14 5.14 25.82 0.46
C ALA A 14 5.05 24.55 1.33
N THR A 15 3.85 24.21 1.79
CA THR A 15 3.59 23.01 2.61
C THR A 15 3.90 21.72 1.85
N LEU A 16 3.56 21.69 0.56
CA LEU A 16 3.90 20.56 -0.31
C LEU A 16 5.42 20.43 -0.51
N GLY A 17 6.12 21.56 -0.69
CA GLY A 17 7.57 21.59 -0.81
C GLY A 17 8.29 21.14 0.47
N GLU A 18 7.78 21.53 1.64
CA GLU A 18 8.28 21.07 2.93
C GLU A 18 8.10 19.55 3.09
N LEU A 19 6.90 19.03 2.78
CA LEU A 19 6.64 17.59 2.80
C LEU A 19 7.61 16.85 1.88
N GLU A 20 7.70 17.27 0.62
CA GLU A 20 8.55 16.64 -0.39
C GLU A 20 10.02 16.59 0.04
N GLY A 21 10.53 17.67 0.65
CA GLY A 21 11.89 17.75 1.21
C GLY A 21 12.18 16.78 2.35
N THR A 22 11.16 16.22 3.00
CA THR A 22 11.30 15.24 4.10
C THR A 22 11.20 13.78 3.64
N LEU A 23 10.73 13.53 2.41
CA LEU A 23 10.52 12.19 1.88
C LEU A 23 11.78 11.66 1.18
N ARG A 24 12.05 10.38 1.37
CA ARG A 24 12.97 9.62 0.52
C ARG A 24 12.29 9.08 -0.74
N GLY A 25 10.98 8.88 -0.63
CA GLY A 25 10.11 8.49 -1.71
C GLY A 25 9.73 9.67 -2.61
N ARG A 26 8.55 9.60 -3.21
CA ARG A 26 8.09 10.61 -4.17
C ARG A 26 6.67 11.06 -3.87
N LEU A 27 6.45 12.37 -3.95
CA LEU A 27 5.12 12.97 -4.00
C LEU A 27 4.63 12.97 -5.45
N VAL A 28 3.39 12.53 -5.69
CA VAL A 28 2.72 12.60 -7.00
C VAL A 28 1.49 13.48 -6.86
N ARG A 29 1.44 14.53 -7.67
CA ARG A 29 0.42 15.59 -7.68
C ARG A 29 -0.51 15.41 -8.88
N PRO A 30 -1.73 15.95 -8.85
CA PRO A 30 -2.64 15.91 -10.01
C PRO A 30 -2.11 16.57 -11.29
N SER A 31 -1.13 17.48 -11.16
CA SER A 31 -0.44 18.13 -12.28
C SER A 31 0.67 17.27 -12.92
N ASP A 32 1.10 16.20 -12.25
CA ASP A 32 2.20 15.39 -12.73
C ASP A 32 1.77 14.49 -13.90
N PRO A 33 2.65 14.29 -14.90
CA PRO A 33 2.29 13.56 -16.12
C PRO A 33 1.95 12.08 -15.87
N ASP A 34 2.43 11.49 -14.78
CA ASP A 34 2.15 10.11 -14.40
C ASP A 34 1.03 9.97 -13.34
N TYR A 35 0.34 11.07 -12.98
CA TYR A 35 -0.71 11.05 -11.97
C TYR A 35 -1.86 10.11 -12.33
N ASP A 36 -2.37 10.16 -13.56
CA ASP A 36 -3.49 9.32 -13.97
C ASP A 36 -3.12 7.83 -13.93
N GLN A 37 -1.90 7.47 -14.27
CA GLN A 37 -1.40 6.11 -14.09
C GLN A 37 -1.19 5.76 -12.61
N ALA A 38 -0.67 6.70 -11.83
CA ALA A 38 -0.37 6.49 -10.42
C ALA A 38 -1.61 6.28 -9.55
N ARG A 39 -2.75 6.89 -9.89
CA ARG A 39 -4.00 6.77 -9.11
C ARG A 39 -4.81 5.50 -9.39
N LEU A 40 -4.48 4.75 -10.46
CA LEU A 40 -5.22 3.56 -10.84
C LEU A 40 -5.15 2.47 -9.76
N VAL A 41 -6.26 1.78 -9.58
CA VAL A 41 -6.40 0.57 -8.75
C VAL A 41 -6.89 -0.58 -9.61
N TRP A 42 -6.68 -1.82 -9.17
CA TRP A 42 -7.04 -3.01 -9.94
C TRP A 42 -8.54 -3.04 -10.32
N ASN A 43 -9.43 -2.68 -9.39
CA ASN A 43 -10.86 -2.61 -9.67
C ASN A 43 -11.21 -1.25 -10.29
N ALA A 44 -11.31 -1.20 -11.62
CA ALA A 44 -11.59 0.00 -12.39
C ALA A 44 -12.98 0.65 -12.09
N ALA A 45 -13.85 -0.01 -11.32
CA ALA A 45 -15.08 0.61 -10.81
C ALA A 45 -14.78 1.76 -9.81
N HIS A 46 -13.56 1.81 -9.25
CA HIS A 46 -13.14 2.86 -8.33
C HIS A 46 -12.22 3.88 -9.05
N ASP A 47 -12.80 4.75 -9.84
CA ASP A 47 -12.10 5.84 -10.53
C ASP A 47 -12.04 7.10 -9.64
N ARG A 48 -11.28 7.04 -8.55
CA ARG A 48 -11.12 8.14 -7.59
C ARG A 48 -9.93 9.02 -7.90
N ARG A 49 -10.00 10.28 -7.44
CA ARG A 49 -8.97 11.30 -7.67
C ARG A 49 -8.42 11.84 -6.35
N PRO A 50 -7.39 11.22 -5.78
CA PRO A 50 -6.72 11.72 -4.59
C PRO A 50 -6.10 13.10 -4.83
N ALA A 51 -6.05 13.94 -3.81
CA ALA A 51 -5.33 15.22 -3.87
C ALA A 51 -3.82 14.98 -4.00
N LEU A 52 -3.31 13.94 -3.33
CA LEU A 52 -1.89 13.56 -3.34
C LEU A 52 -1.75 12.04 -3.29
N ILE A 53 -0.68 11.55 -3.92
CA ILE A 53 -0.20 10.17 -3.76
C ILE A 53 1.24 10.25 -3.26
N ILE A 54 1.51 9.70 -2.07
CA ILE A 54 2.84 9.66 -1.48
C ILE A 54 3.40 8.24 -1.66
N ARG A 55 4.32 8.07 -2.59
CA ARG A 55 5.03 6.80 -2.84
C ARG A 55 6.15 6.68 -1.82
N CYS A 56 5.91 5.89 -0.79
CA CYS A 56 6.83 5.72 0.32
C CYS A 56 7.96 4.74 -0.04
N ALA A 57 9.21 5.13 0.26
CA ALA A 57 10.38 4.27 0.13
C ALA A 57 10.74 3.56 1.44
N GLY A 58 10.10 3.94 2.56
CA GLY A 58 10.34 3.33 3.86
C GLY A 58 9.40 3.84 4.95
N THR A 59 9.56 3.31 6.16
CA THR A 59 8.70 3.61 7.31
C THR A 59 8.68 5.09 7.67
N ALA A 60 9.81 5.80 7.55
CA ALA A 60 9.87 7.23 7.84
C ALA A 60 8.94 8.04 6.93
N ASP A 61 8.87 7.70 5.64
CA ASP A 61 7.94 8.35 4.70
C ASP A 61 6.48 8.09 5.08
N VAL A 62 6.17 6.85 5.50
CA VAL A 62 4.81 6.50 5.97
C VAL A 62 4.42 7.35 7.17
N MET A 63 5.32 7.51 8.15
CA MET A 63 5.09 8.35 9.32
C MET A 63 4.83 9.81 8.91
N ARG A 64 5.66 10.37 8.03
CA ARG A 64 5.49 11.74 7.51
C ARG A 64 4.17 11.91 6.75
N ALA A 65 3.81 10.94 5.94
CA ALA A 65 2.55 10.97 5.19
C ALA A 65 1.32 10.93 6.11
N VAL A 66 1.35 10.13 7.18
CA VAL A 66 0.29 10.07 8.19
C VAL A 66 0.21 11.39 8.97
N GLU A 67 1.34 11.93 9.44
CA GLU A 67 1.41 13.22 10.13
C GLU A 67 0.84 14.35 9.26
N PHE A 68 1.26 14.40 7.99
CA PHE A 68 0.77 15.38 7.03
C PHE A 68 -0.74 15.27 6.81
N ALA A 69 -1.27 14.08 6.50
CA ALA A 69 -2.69 13.90 6.28
C ALA A 69 -3.51 14.31 7.52
N ARG A 70 -2.99 14.04 8.72
CA ARG A 70 -3.60 14.40 9.99
C ARG A 70 -3.59 15.93 10.23
N SER A 71 -2.45 16.60 9.99
CA SER A 71 -2.34 18.06 10.19
C SER A 71 -3.22 18.84 9.23
N GLU A 72 -3.35 18.37 7.98
CA GLU A 72 -4.18 18.99 6.96
C GLU A 72 -5.66 18.55 7.02
N GLY A 73 -6.03 17.67 7.96
CA GLY A 73 -7.40 17.15 8.08
C GLY A 73 -7.87 16.35 6.86
N LEU A 74 -6.96 15.72 6.14
CA LEU A 74 -7.25 15.01 4.90
C LEU A 74 -7.64 13.54 5.14
N GLN A 75 -8.57 13.05 4.32
CA GLN A 75 -8.86 11.62 4.27
C GLN A 75 -7.62 10.86 3.84
N LEU A 76 -7.37 9.71 4.49
CA LEU A 76 -6.24 8.84 4.22
C LEU A 76 -6.69 7.52 3.63
N ALA A 77 -6.03 7.06 2.58
CA ALA A 77 -6.10 5.68 2.08
C ALA A 77 -4.68 5.08 2.01
N VAL A 78 -4.56 3.79 2.34
CA VAL A 78 -3.29 3.06 2.24
C VAL A 78 -3.37 2.08 1.08
N ARG A 79 -2.34 2.08 0.23
CA ARG A 79 -2.25 1.22 -0.94
C ARG A 79 -0.95 0.42 -0.94
N SER A 80 -1.10 -0.91 -1.05
CA SER A 80 -0.02 -1.86 -1.37
C SER A 80 -0.26 -2.39 -2.80
N GLY A 81 -0.79 -3.60 -2.96
CA GLY A 81 -1.11 -4.19 -4.28
C GLY A 81 -2.36 -3.65 -4.98
N ALA A 82 -3.07 -2.67 -4.42
CA ALA A 82 -4.25 -2.02 -5.00
C ALA A 82 -5.44 -2.94 -5.36
N HIS A 83 -5.55 -4.12 -4.76
CA HIS A 83 -6.58 -5.13 -5.04
C HIS A 83 -7.86 -5.01 -4.18
N SER A 84 -8.05 -3.92 -3.43
CA SER A 84 -9.26 -3.75 -2.60
C SER A 84 -10.54 -3.75 -3.45
N VAL A 85 -11.39 -4.76 -3.27
CA VAL A 85 -12.68 -4.84 -3.98
C VAL A 85 -13.59 -3.69 -3.57
N ALA A 86 -13.57 -3.29 -2.29
CA ALA A 86 -14.35 -2.17 -1.77
C ALA A 86 -13.74 -0.78 -2.05
N GLY A 87 -12.55 -0.71 -2.69
CA GLY A 87 -11.91 0.55 -3.06
C GLY A 87 -11.25 1.30 -1.91
N PHE A 88 -10.90 0.65 -0.80
CA PHE A 88 -10.24 1.29 0.35
C PHE A 88 -8.78 1.69 0.09
N SER A 89 -8.21 1.25 -1.01
CA SER A 89 -6.84 1.60 -1.42
C SER A 89 -6.72 2.93 -2.17
N THR A 90 -7.80 3.69 -2.28
CA THR A 90 -7.85 5.02 -2.91
C THR A 90 -8.97 5.86 -2.30
N CYS A 91 -8.90 7.19 -2.47
CA CYS A 91 -9.90 8.14 -1.97
C CYS A 91 -10.03 9.33 -2.93
N ASP A 92 -11.11 10.08 -2.82
CA ASP A 92 -11.27 11.35 -3.53
C ASP A 92 -10.80 12.52 -2.65
N GLY A 93 -10.00 13.42 -3.21
CA GLY A 93 -9.55 14.65 -2.56
C GLY A 93 -8.66 14.47 -1.32
N GLY A 94 -8.32 13.24 -0.97
CA GLY A 94 -7.47 12.91 0.18
C GLY A 94 -6.05 12.50 -0.22
N VAL A 95 -5.34 11.85 0.69
CA VAL A 95 -3.97 11.37 0.53
C VAL A 95 -3.96 9.86 0.36
N VAL A 96 -3.30 9.35 -0.66
CA VAL A 96 -2.96 7.93 -0.80
C VAL A 96 -1.52 7.70 -0.37
N ILE A 97 -1.33 6.92 0.69
CA ILE A 97 -0.02 6.39 1.08
C ILE A 97 0.23 5.12 0.27
N ASP A 98 1.11 5.22 -0.72
CA ASP A 98 1.48 4.10 -1.58
C ASP A 98 2.77 3.46 -1.07
N ILE A 99 2.64 2.27 -0.48
CA ILE A 99 3.74 1.49 0.06
C ILE A 99 4.23 0.40 -0.91
N SER A 100 3.73 0.40 -2.16
CA SER A 100 4.05 -0.64 -3.15
C SER A 100 5.54 -0.76 -3.49
N SER A 101 6.34 0.29 -3.20
CA SER A 101 7.80 0.29 -3.39
C SER A 101 8.58 -0.31 -2.22
N MET A 102 7.94 -0.61 -1.10
CA MET A 102 8.59 -1.20 0.07
C MET A 102 8.66 -2.72 -0.11
N LYS A 103 9.76 -3.22 -0.70
CA LYS A 103 9.94 -4.59 -1.23
C LYS A 103 10.94 -5.44 -0.45
N GLY A 104 11.42 -4.98 0.72
CA GLY A 104 12.38 -5.75 1.50
C GLY A 104 11.78 -7.06 2.04
N ILE A 105 12.54 -8.15 1.94
CA ILE A 105 12.22 -9.43 2.55
C ILE A 105 13.49 -10.09 3.09
N ARG A 106 13.38 -10.74 4.22
CA ARG A 106 14.43 -11.58 4.81
C ARG A 106 13.83 -12.89 5.28
N VAL A 107 14.33 -14.02 4.75
CA VAL A 107 13.93 -15.38 5.13
C VAL A 107 14.92 -15.95 6.13
N ASP A 108 14.43 -16.51 7.22
CA ASP A 108 15.19 -17.37 8.15
C ASP A 108 14.72 -18.81 7.96
N PRO A 109 15.48 -19.63 7.22
CA PRO A 109 15.08 -21.00 6.93
C PRO A 109 15.15 -21.93 8.15
N ILE A 110 15.99 -21.60 9.15
CA ILE A 110 16.12 -22.40 10.39
C ILE A 110 14.88 -22.17 11.27
N ALA A 111 14.54 -20.91 11.50
CA ALA A 111 13.35 -20.55 12.27
C ALA A 111 12.04 -20.71 11.46
N ARG A 112 12.13 -20.97 10.14
CA ARG A 112 11.01 -21.05 9.20
C ARG A 112 10.14 -19.81 9.26
N ARG A 113 10.77 -18.63 9.20
CA ARG A 113 10.13 -17.30 9.30
C ARG A 113 10.60 -16.39 8.18
N ALA A 114 9.73 -15.48 7.76
CA ALA A 114 10.09 -14.38 6.87
C ALA A 114 9.66 -13.06 7.49
N VAL A 115 10.54 -12.06 7.43
CA VAL A 115 10.21 -10.66 7.69
C VAL A 115 10.05 -9.98 6.34
N ALA A 116 8.85 -9.51 6.03
CA ALA A 116 8.48 -9.00 4.73
C ALA A 116 7.90 -7.59 4.84
N GLN A 117 8.34 -6.68 3.98
CA GLN A 117 7.74 -5.35 3.89
C GLN A 117 6.39 -5.42 3.20
N ALA A 118 5.48 -4.54 3.62
CA ALA A 118 4.08 -4.55 3.26
C ALA A 118 3.77 -4.20 1.78
N GLY A 119 4.74 -3.76 1.00
CA GLY A 119 4.61 -3.49 -0.42
C GLY A 119 4.81 -4.69 -1.34
N LEU A 120 5.27 -5.83 -0.81
CA LEU A 120 5.46 -7.05 -1.59
C LEU A 120 4.14 -7.59 -2.16
N THR A 121 4.25 -8.23 -3.32
CA THR A 121 3.22 -9.10 -3.90
C THR A 121 3.49 -10.55 -3.52
N TRP A 122 2.50 -11.43 -3.75
CA TRP A 122 2.68 -12.87 -3.53
C TRP A 122 3.75 -13.45 -4.44
N ALA A 123 3.86 -13.00 -5.70
CA ALA A 123 4.94 -13.43 -6.59
C ALA A 123 6.33 -13.19 -5.99
N GLU A 124 6.55 -11.99 -5.44
CA GLU A 124 7.84 -11.62 -4.86
C GLU A 124 8.11 -12.36 -3.55
N PHE A 125 7.08 -12.52 -2.70
CA PHE A 125 7.18 -13.26 -1.45
C PHE A 125 7.49 -14.75 -1.69
N ASP A 126 6.73 -15.40 -2.57
CA ASP A 126 6.90 -16.81 -2.90
C ASP A 126 8.24 -17.07 -3.57
N HIS A 127 8.70 -16.16 -4.45
CA HIS A 127 10.01 -16.27 -5.08
C HIS A 127 11.14 -16.41 -4.06
N GLU A 128 11.10 -15.59 -3.02
CA GLU A 128 12.14 -15.60 -1.99
C GLU A 128 12.01 -16.80 -1.02
N THR A 129 10.79 -17.18 -0.65
CA THR A 129 10.58 -18.26 0.33
C THR A 129 10.78 -19.64 -0.27
N GLN A 130 10.39 -19.86 -1.53
CA GLN A 130 10.57 -21.16 -2.20
C GLN A 130 12.05 -21.54 -2.40
N ALA A 131 12.96 -20.55 -2.47
CA ALA A 131 14.40 -20.80 -2.53
C ALA A 131 14.92 -21.64 -1.32
N PHE A 132 14.17 -21.62 -0.23
CA PHE A 132 14.43 -22.37 0.99
C PHE A 132 13.44 -23.52 1.22
N GLY A 133 12.61 -23.84 0.24
CA GLY A 133 11.57 -24.86 0.36
C GLY A 133 10.46 -24.52 1.35
N LEU A 134 10.21 -23.21 1.58
CA LEU A 134 9.20 -22.70 2.50
C LEU A 134 8.01 -22.12 1.74
N ALA A 135 6.82 -22.31 2.31
CA ALA A 135 5.57 -21.74 1.84
C ALA A 135 4.67 -21.38 3.02
N VAL A 136 3.71 -20.49 2.77
CA VAL A 136 2.64 -20.13 3.69
C VAL A 136 1.32 -20.10 2.88
N THR A 137 0.17 -20.14 3.55
CA THR A 137 -1.10 -19.89 2.86
C THR A 137 -1.07 -18.51 2.24
N GLY A 138 -1.02 -18.44 0.91
CA GLY A 138 -0.86 -17.23 0.12
C GLY A 138 -1.94 -17.06 -0.92
N GLY A 139 -2.02 -15.87 -1.53
CA GLY A 139 -3.03 -15.54 -2.53
C GLY A 139 -2.89 -16.35 -3.81
N LEU A 140 -4.02 -16.66 -4.45
CA LEU A 140 -4.08 -17.41 -5.72
C LEU A 140 -3.58 -16.60 -6.93
N VAL A 141 -3.54 -15.26 -6.79
CA VAL A 141 -3.11 -14.33 -7.84
C VAL A 141 -1.82 -13.67 -7.43
N SER A 142 -0.77 -13.92 -8.17
CA SER A 142 0.61 -13.51 -7.88
C SER A 142 0.81 -11.99 -7.76
N SER A 143 0.00 -11.18 -8.44
CA SER A 143 0.07 -9.71 -8.37
C SER A 143 -0.60 -9.11 -7.13
N THR A 144 -1.31 -9.90 -6.33
CA THR A 144 -1.98 -9.40 -5.11
C THR A 144 -0.95 -9.05 -4.05
N GLY A 145 -1.09 -7.87 -3.43
CA GLY A 145 -0.23 -7.42 -2.34
C GLY A 145 -0.43 -8.26 -1.07
N ILE A 146 0.66 -8.66 -0.44
CA ILE A 146 0.63 -9.52 0.75
C ILE A 146 -0.06 -8.85 1.95
N ALA A 147 0.12 -7.55 2.15
CA ALA A 147 -0.34 -6.85 3.35
C ALA A 147 -1.86 -6.83 3.48
N GLY A 148 -2.56 -6.25 2.49
CA GLY A 148 -4.02 -6.18 2.51
C GLY A 148 -4.67 -7.56 2.49
N PHE A 149 -4.07 -8.52 1.80
CA PHE A 149 -4.52 -9.90 1.75
C PHE A 149 -4.43 -10.57 3.14
N THR A 150 -3.27 -10.50 3.79
CA THR A 150 -3.02 -11.10 5.11
C THR A 150 -3.91 -10.48 6.18
N LEU A 151 -3.99 -9.14 6.22
CA LEU A 151 -4.81 -8.43 7.21
C LEU A 151 -6.33 -8.63 7.01
N GLY A 152 -6.74 -9.00 5.79
CA GLY A 152 -8.12 -9.37 5.47
C GLY A 152 -8.45 -10.86 5.70
N GLY A 153 -7.56 -11.62 6.34
CA GLY A 153 -7.69 -13.07 6.57
C GLY A 153 -6.81 -13.89 5.63
N GLY A 154 -7.04 -13.80 4.32
CA GLY A 154 -6.27 -14.48 3.29
C GLY A 154 -6.61 -15.95 3.08
N ILE A 155 -7.21 -16.26 1.94
CA ILE A 155 -7.60 -17.61 1.51
C ILE A 155 -6.69 -18.07 0.38
N GLY A 156 -6.08 -19.25 0.51
CA GLY A 156 -5.21 -19.81 -0.51
C GLY A 156 -5.25 -21.33 -0.56
N TRP A 157 -4.43 -21.93 -1.41
CA TRP A 157 -4.41 -23.38 -1.65
C TRP A 157 -4.12 -24.20 -0.39
N LEU A 158 -3.33 -23.66 0.52
CA LEU A 158 -2.92 -24.36 1.75
C LEU A 158 -3.90 -24.18 2.93
N LEU A 159 -5.01 -23.45 2.73
CA LEU A 159 -5.99 -23.11 3.78
C LEU A 159 -6.47 -24.30 4.61
N ARG A 160 -6.75 -25.44 3.96
CA ARG A 160 -7.32 -26.60 4.65
C ARG A 160 -6.36 -27.27 5.63
N GLU A 161 -5.06 -27.13 5.39
CA GLU A 161 -4.02 -27.75 6.20
C GLU A 161 -3.39 -26.78 7.20
N TYR A 162 -3.22 -25.51 6.80
CA TYR A 162 -2.43 -24.53 7.55
C TYR A 162 -3.23 -23.30 7.98
N GLY A 163 -4.54 -23.27 7.77
CA GLY A 163 -5.37 -22.12 8.13
C GLY A 163 -5.29 -20.93 7.18
N LEU A 164 -5.83 -19.80 7.58
CA LEU A 164 -5.78 -18.54 6.85
C LEU A 164 -4.35 -17.97 6.83
N THR A 165 -4.08 -17.05 5.92
CA THR A 165 -2.77 -16.36 5.91
C THR A 165 -2.51 -15.61 7.21
N CYS A 166 -3.54 -14.97 7.78
CA CYS A 166 -3.43 -14.24 9.04
C CYS A 166 -3.06 -15.15 10.24
N ASP A 167 -3.38 -16.45 10.19
CA ASP A 167 -3.03 -17.41 11.24
C ASP A 167 -1.51 -17.68 11.28
N SER A 168 -0.81 -17.37 10.16
CA SER A 168 0.65 -17.48 10.05
C SER A 168 1.37 -16.16 10.37
N LEU A 169 0.65 -15.07 10.66
CA LEU A 169 1.22 -13.77 10.99
C LEU A 169 1.65 -13.75 12.46
N LEU A 170 2.91 -13.44 12.71
CA LEU A 170 3.47 -13.39 14.07
C LEU A 170 3.44 -11.98 14.68
N SER A 171 3.65 -10.92 13.84
CA SER A 171 3.62 -9.52 14.26
C SER A 171 3.57 -8.60 13.02
#